data_ebe3e6579f8356519298fc8cfb40ffec
#
_entry.id   ebe3e6579f8356519298fc8cfb40ffec
#
_cell.length_a   1.000
_cell.length_b   1.000
_cell.length_c   1.000
_cell.angle_alpha   90.00
_cell.angle_beta   90.00
_cell.angle_gamma   90.00
#
_symmetry.space_group_name_H-M   'P 1'
#
loop_
_entity.id
_entity.type
_entity.pdbx_description
1 polymer ?
#
loop_
_entity_poly.entity_id
_entity_poly.type
_entity_poly.pdbx_seq_one_letter_code
_entity_poly.pdbx_strand_id
1 'polypeptide(L)'
;MNFYLMKKTVKRILWVFATIAGLLIFGALIFLFDFLHATRAMTPSETGALNDSVWCIKDHFVNTYIFKGRTGYIMIDAGIGKKNFNIEINRLGIKTKKVSAILLTHTDGDHIGAISLFKNAKIYMEKDEEQMINGTMGKTKFSKPKWKYGPYILLNNNDTLTIDGLKIKIIHTPGHTPGSSCYIIGSDYLASGDNLVMKDGKFEHFVEKFNMNTAQQIESLKSLPDPSTFKYILTGHYGVAKQ
;
A
#
# COMPACT_ATOMS: atom_id res chain seq x y z
N MET A 1 -35.45 -34.36 -35.42
CA MET A 1 -34.51 -33.22 -35.41
C MET A 1 -33.23 -33.68 -36.08
N ASN A 2 -32.75 -32.99 -37.15
CA ASN A 2 -31.73 -33.49 -38.06
C ASN A 2 -30.36 -33.48 -37.36
N PHE A 3 -29.72 -34.66 -37.20
CA PHE A 3 -28.42 -34.85 -36.51
C PHE A 3 -27.28 -33.97 -37.07
N TYR A 4 -27.34 -33.63 -38.34
CA TYR A 4 -26.40 -32.73 -39.01
C TYR A 4 -26.53 -31.29 -38.50
N LEU A 5 -27.77 -30.78 -38.35
CA LEU A 5 -28.05 -29.43 -37.83
C LEU A 5 -27.60 -29.30 -36.38
N MET A 6 -27.76 -30.35 -35.57
CA MET A 6 -27.31 -30.41 -34.19
C MET A 6 -25.78 -30.28 -34.07
N LYS A 7 -25.03 -31.07 -34.90
CA LYS A 7 -23.56 -30.96 -34.97
C LYS A 7 -23.07 -29.57 -35.37
N LYS A 8 -23.73 -28.94 -36.35
CA LYS A 8 -23.38 -27.56 -36.80
C LYS A 8 -23.63 -26.52 -35.69
N THR A 9 -24.71 -26.66 -34.96
CA THR A 9 -25.04 -25.75 -33.83
C THR A 9 -24.03 -25.93 -32.68
N VAL A 10 -23.72 -27.18 -32.31
CA VAL A 10 -22.69 -27.45 -31.26
C VAL A 10 -21.33 -26.87 -31.67
N LYS A 11 -20.91 -27.04 -32.93
CA LYS A 11 -19.65 -26.47 -33.42
C LYS A 11 -19.64 -24.94 -33.35
N ARG A 12 -20.75 -24.28 -33.72
CA ARG A 12 -20.86 -22.80 -33.58
C ARG A 12 -20.77 -22.36 -32.12
N ILE A 13 -21.45 -23.04 -31.21
CA ILE A 13 -21.40 -22.75 -29.76
C ILE A 13 -19.95 -22.90 -29.25
N LEU A 14 -19.26 -23.98 -29.60
CA LEU A 14 -17.84 -24.16 -29.22
C LEU A 14 -16.93 -23.05 -29.75
N TRP A 15 -17.13 -22.60 -31.01
CA TRP A 15 -16.39 -21.46 -31.57
C TRP A 15 -16.67 -20.17 -30.80
N VAL A 16 -17.92 -19.88 -30.43
CA VAL A 16 -18.27 -18.70 -29.62
C VAL A 16 -17.56 -18.75 -28.25
N PHE A 17 -17.62 -19.90 -27.57
CA PHE A 17 -16.90 -20.06 -26.30
C PHE A 17 -15.38 -19.90 -26.45
N ALA A 18 -14.79 -20.49 -27.49
CA ALA A 18 -13.36 -20.34 -27.77
C ALA A 18 -12.97 -18.87 -28.04
N THR A 19 -13.80 -18.14 -28.79
CA THR A 19 -13.57 -16.71 -29.04
C THR A 19 -13.66 -15.88 -27.78
N ILE A 20 -14.69 -16.11 -26.92
CA ILE A 20 -14.84 -15.41 -25.65
C ILE A 20 -13.64 -15.72 -24.73
N ALA A 21 -13.24 -16.99 -24.61
CA ALA A 21 -12.08 -17.39 -23.84
C ALA A 21 -10.79 -16.71 -24.34
N GLY A 22 -10.59 -16.65 -25.66
CA GLY A 22 -9.46 -15.95 -26.29
C GLY A 22 -9.44 -14.46 -25.95
N LEU A 23 -10.59 -13.79 -26.02
CA LEU A 23 -10.70 -12.36 -25.65
C LEU A 23 -10.40 -12.12 -24.17
N LEU A 24 -10.88 -13.00 -23.27
CA LEU A 24 -10.61 -12.90 -21.85
C LEU A 24 -9.11 -13.10 -21.53
N ILE A 25 -8.47 -14.10 -22.17
CA ILE A 25 -7.03 -14.34 -22.02
C ILE A 25 -6.24 -13.14 -22.55
N PHE A 26 -6.59 -12.61 -23.72
CA PHE A 26 -5.93 -11.43 -24.30
C PHE A 26 -6.05 -10.20 -23.38
N GLY A 27 -7.25 -9.94 -22.84
CA GLY A 27 -7.47 -8.88 -21.86
C GLY A 27 -6.62 -9.07 -20.57
N ALA A 28 -6.53 -10.30 -20.08
CA ALA A 28 -5.70 -10.63 -18.92
C ALA A 28 -4.19 -10.42 -19.20
N LEU A 29 -3.72 -10.74 -20.42
CA LEU A 29 -2.34 -10.52 -20.81
C LEU A 29 -2.00 -9.03 -20.94
N ILE A 30 -2.90 -8.22 -21.49
CA ILE A 30 -2.74 -6.75 -21.52
C ILE A 30 -2.65 -6.21 -20.10
N PHE A 31 -3.59 -6.58 -19.22
CA PHE A 31 -3.58 -6.15 -17.83
C PHE A 31 -2.27 -6.54 -17.12
N LEU A 32 -1.83 -7.78 -17.30
CA LEU A 32 -0.57 -8.26 -16.72
C LEU A 32 0.63 -7.47 -17.26
N PHE A 33 0.68 -7.21 -18.56
CA PHE A 33 1.74 -6.42 -19.18
C PHE A 33 1.79 -5.01 -18.60
N ASP A 34 0.64 -4.34 -18.52
CA ASP A 34 0.53 -2.99 -17.97
C ASP A 34 0.89 -2.94 -16.48
N PHE A 35 0.50 -3.95 -15.71
CA PHE A 35 0.86 -4.07 -14.30
C PHE A 35 2.38 -4.26 -14.13
N LEU A 36 2.97 -5.20 -14.89
CA LEU A 36 4.41 -5.45 -14.84
C LEU A 36 5.22 -4.24 -15.31
N HIS A 37 4.75 -3.52 -16.34
CA HIS A 37 5.40 -2.31 -16.82
C HIS A 37 5.41 -1.22 -15.73
N ALA A 38 4.27 -1.01 -15.06
CA ALA A 38 4.17 -0.02 -14.01
C ALA A 38 5.00 -0.36 -12.77
N THR A 39 4.98 -1.63 -12.33
CA THR A 39 5.76 -2.05 -11.16
C THR A 39 7.27 -2.06 -11.43
N ARG A 40 7.71 -2.27 -12.67
CA ARG A 40 9.12 -2.13 -13.06
C ARG A 40 9.64 -0.70 -12.98
N ALA A 41 8.79 0.30 -13.11
CA ALA A 41 9.15 1.70 -12.94
C ALA A 41 9.26 2.11 -11.46
N MET A 42 8.79 1.27 -10.53
CA MET A 42 8.92 1.48 -9.10
C MET A 42 10.36 1.19 -8.65
N THR A 43 10.91 2.05 -7.83
CA THR A 43 12.31 1.99 -7.37
C THR A 43 12.39 1.97 -5.84
N PRO A 44 11.85 0.93 -5.18
CA PRO A 44 11.91 0.85 -3.72
C PRO A 44 13.37 0.78 -3.23
N SER A 45 13.63 1.42 -2.10
CA SER A 45 14.93 1.32 -1.42
C SER A 45 15.16 -0.10 -0.90
N GLU A 46 16.41 -0.56 -0.95
CA GLU A 46 16.81 -1.87 -0.44
C GLU A 46 16.60 -1.98 1.08
N THR A 47 16.40 -3.22 1.57
CA THR A 47 16.28 -3.50 2.99
C THR A 47 17.55 -3.11 3.73
N GLY A 48 17.43 -2.25 4.74
CA GLY A 48 18.56 -1.80 5.54
C GLY A 48 18.20 -0.70 6.54
N ALA A 49 19.20 -0.29 7.32
CA ALA A 49 19.09 0.82 8.24
C ALA A 49 19.19 2.15 7.49
N LEU A 50 18.27 3.07 7.74
CA LEU A 50 18.38 4.46 7.30
C LEU A 50 19.26 5.27 8.27
N ASN A 51 19.17 4.89 9.54
CA ASN A 51 20.01 5.37 10.66
C ASN A 51 19.85 4.42 11.86
N ASP A 52 20.36 4.81 13.04
CA ASP A 52 20.34 3.98 14.26
C ASP A 52 18.94 3.68 14.84
N SER A 53 17.91 4.32 14.31
CA SER A 53 16.55 4.26 14.84
C SER A 53 15.48 3.94 13.79
N VAL A 54 15.82 3.92 12.51
CA VAL A 54 14.86 3.72 11.42
C VAL A 54 15.41 2.78 10.38
N TRP A 55 14.59 1.82 9.96
CA TRP A 55 14.90 0.83 8.93
C TRP A 55 13.85 0.86 7.83
N CYS A 56 14.28 0.49 6.62
CA CYS A 56 13.45 0.21 5.48
C CYS A 56 13.44 -1.30 5.24
N ILE A 57 12.27 -1.85 4.91
CA ILE A 57 12.12 -3.20 4.35
C ILE A 57 11.65 -3.07 2.91
N LYS A 58 12.33 -3.73 1.98
CA LYS A 58 11.88 -3.94 0.62
C LYS A 58 11.12 -5.26 0.52
N ASP A 59 9.85 -5.18 0.20
CA ASP A 59 9.03 -6.36 -0.10
C ASP A 59 8.58 -6.33 -1.56
N HIS A 60 9.39 -6.89 -2.45
CA HIS A 60 9.26 -6.80 -3.90
C HIS A 60 9.36 -5.35 -4.41
N PHE A 61 8.22 -4.74 -4.78
CA PHE A 61 8.14 -3.38 -5.32
C PHE A 61 7.60 -2.35 -4.31
N VAL A 62 7.44 -2.74 -3.02
CA VAL A 62 6.93 -1.84 -1.96
C VAL A 62 7.92 -1.74 -0.80
N ASN A 63 7.94 -0.60 -0.15
CA ASN A 63 8.68 -0.35 1.08
C ASN A 63 7.76 -0.29 2.30
N THR A 64 8.26 -0.79 3.40
CA THR A 64 7.72 -0.65 4.75
C THR A 64 8.79 -0.04 5.64
N TYR A 65 8.41 0.81 6.57
CA TYR A 65 9.36 1.49 7.43
C TYR A 65 9.16 1.11 8.89
N ILE A 66 10.27 0.92 9.61
CA ILE A 66 10.28 0.50 11.01
C ILE A 66 11.00 1.56 11.83
N PHE A 67 10.37 2.03 12.88
CA PHE A 67 10.89 3.02 13.82
C PHE A 67 11.11 2.38 15.18
N LYS A 68 12.28 2.63 15.77
CA LYS A 68 12.63 2.20 17.12
C LYS A 68 11.94 3.13 18.12
N GLY A 69 11.09 2.57 18.96
CA GLY A 69 10.52 3.23 20.13
C GLY A 69 11.37 3.00 21.38
N ARG A 70 10.83 3.32 22.54
CA ARG A 70 11.49 3.15 23.84
C ARG A 70 11.66 1.66 24.21
N THR A 71 10.66 0.82 23.89
CA THR A 71 10.59 -0.58 24.33
C THR A 71 10.48 -1.58 23.20
N GLY A 72 10.14 -1.11 21.99
CA GLY A 72 9.90 -1.93 20.81
C GLY A 72 10.01 -1.15 19.52
N TYR A 73 9.12 -1.48 18.59
CA TYR A 73 9.11 -0.89 17.25
C TYR A 73 7.70 -0.50 16.84
N ILE A 74 7.61 0.49 15.97
CA ILE A 74 6.41 0.91 15.25
C ILE A 74 6.68 0.75 13.76
N MET A 75 5.66 0.35 13.01
CA MET A 75 5.77 0.21 11.56
C MET A 75 4.82 1.15 10.84
N ILE A 76 5.25 1.58 9.66
CA ILE A 76 4.39 2.18 8.63
C ILE A 76 4.21 1.12 7.55
N ASP A 77 2.97 0.68 7.35
CA ASP A 77 2.55 -0.40 6.46
C ASP A 77 3.15 -1.79 6.80
N ALA A 78 2.77 -2.82 6.05
CA ALA A 78 3.16 -4.20 6.31
C ALA A 78 3.33 -5.05 5.03
N GLY A 79 3.82 -4.46 3.94
CA GLY A 79 4.27 -5.15 2.73
C GLY A 79 3.23 -6.01 2.02
N ILE A 80 3.69 -6.78 1.02
CA ILE A 80 2.86 -7.61 0.13
C ILE A 80 2.47 -8.93 0.77
N GLY A 81 3.40 -9.55 1.49
CA GLY A 81 3.15 -10.89 1.99
C GLY A 81 4.14 -11.42 3.00
N LYS A 82 3.68 -12.41 3.77
CA LYS A 82 4.40 -12.93 4.94
C LYS A 82 5.77 -13.52 4.63
N LYS A 83 5.93 -14.22 3.50
CA LYS A 83 7.14 -15.03 3.24
C LYS A 83 8.37 -14.17 3.09
N ASN A 84 8.37 -13.26 2.12
CA ASN A 84 9.49 -12.38 1.87
C ASN A 84 9.69 -11.39 3.02
N PHE A 85 8.60 -10.80 3.51
CA PHE A 85 8.65 -9.86 4.64
C PHE A 85 9.31 -10.47 5.88
N ASN A 86 8.99 -11.74 6.21
CA ASN A 86 9.60 -12.44 7.36
C ASN A 86 11.12 -12.69 7.16
N ILE A 87 11.55 -12.93 5.94
CA ILE A 87 12.98 -13.05 5.63
C ILE A 87 13.68 -11.71 5.89
N GLU A 88 13.14 -10.63 5.35
CA GLU A 88 13.76 -9.31 5.42
C GLU A 88 13.78 -8.74 6.85
N ILE A 89 12.70 -8.88 7.62
CA ILE A 89 12.67 -8.40 9.02
C ILE A 89 13.62 -9.19 9.91
N ASN A 90 13.76 -10.50 9.68
CA ASN A 90 14.73 -11.33 10.40
C ASN A 90 16.19 -10.96 10.06
N ARG A 91 16.47 -10.60 8.80
CA ARG A 91 17.77 -10.11 8.36
C ARG A 91 18.19 -8.83 9.10
N LEU A 92 17.22 -7.98 9.46
CA LEU A 92 17.45 -6.80 10.30
C LEU A 92 17.58 -7.12 11.80
N GLY A 93 17.39 -8.38 12.22
CA GLY A 93 17.41 -8.79 13.62
C GLY A 93 16.19 -8.33 14.43
N ILE A 94 15.14 -7.83 13.76
CA ILE A 94 13.94 -7.28 14.40
C ILE A 94 12.94 -8.40 14.66
N LYS A 95 12.57 -8.58 15.93
CA LYS A 95 11.58 -9.59 16.33
C LYS A 95 10.16 -9.06 16.16
N THR A 96 9.33 -9.74 15.36
CA THR A 96 7.93 -9.32 15.08
C THR A 96 7.10 -9.10 16.34
N LYS A 97 7.33 -9.87 17.41
CA LYS A 97 6.65 -9.71 18.71
C LYS A 97 6.97 -8.40 19.44
N LYS A 98 8.03 -7.70 19.03
CA LYS A 98 8.42 -6.40 19.57
C LYS A 98 7.81 -5.22 18.81
N VAL A 99 7.10 -5.48 17.73
CA VAL A 99 6.32 -4.45 17.04
C VAL A 99 5.02 -4.24 17.81
N SER A 100 4.82 -3.03 18.33
CA SER A 100 3.67 -2.66 19.18
C SER A 100 2.55 -1.95 18.41
N ALA A 101 2.89 -1.36 17.26
CA ALA A 101 1.93 -0.66 16.42
C ALA A 101 2.29 -0.76 14.93
N ILE A 102 1.26 -0.79 14.09
CA ILE A 102 1.32 -0.64 12.64
C ILE A 102 0.36 0.48 12.27
N LEU A 103 0.89 1.52 11.61
CA LEU A 103 0.10 2.62 11.08
C LEU A 103 -0.01 2.40 9.57
N LEU A 104 -1.22 2.21 9.09
CA LEU A 104 -1.47 1.95 7.67
C LEU A 104 -1.69 3.28 6.95
N THR A 105 -0.92 3.51 5.89
CA THR A 105 -1.15 4.64 5.01
C THR A 105 -2.44 4.47 4.22
N HIS A 106 -2.74 3.23 3.85
CA HIS A 106 -3.99 2.76 3.23
C HIS A 106 -4.06 1.22 3.29
N THR A 107 -5.08 0.59 2.73
CA THR A 107 -5.33 -0.85 2.90
C THR A 107 -5.22 -1.68 1.63
N ASP A 108 -4.47 -1.24 0.63
CA ASP A 108 -4.13 -2.07 -0.52
C ASP A 108 -3.32 -3.30 -0.11
N GLY A 109 -3.44 -4.38 -0.87
CA GLY A 109 -2.90 -5.68 -0.52
C GLY A 109 -1.39 -5.71 -0.30
N ASP A 110 -0.66 -4.83 -0.94
CA ASP A 110 0.79 -4.69 -0.84
C ASP A 110 1.25 -3.81 0.34
N HIS A 111 0.30 -3.22 1.08
CA HIS A 111 0.55 -2.48 2.31
C HIS A 111 0.09 -3.21 3.58
N ILE A 112 -0.70 -4.29 3.43
CA ILE A 112 -1.28 -5.04 4.57
C ILE A 112 -0.94 -6.53 4.58
N GLY A 113 -0.18 -7.04 3.59
CA GLY A 113 -0.03 -8.47 3.34
C GLY A 113 0.65 -9.28 4.45
N ALA A 114 1.55 -8.65 5.22
CA ALA A 114 2.27 -9.31 6.30
C ALA A 114 1.71 -9.01 7.71
N ILE A 115 0.62 -8.26 7.86
CA ILE A 115 0.04 -7.88 9.18
C ILE A 115 -0.08 -9.07 10.13
N SER A 116 -0.48 -10.25 9.65
CA SER A 116 -0.68 -11.44 10.49
C SER A 116 0.59 -11.99 11.15
N LEU A 117 1.79 -11.49 10.79
CA LEU A 117 3.04 -11.77 11.51
C LEU A 117 3.12 -11.04 12.85
N PHE A 118 2.38 -9.95 13.05
CA PHE A 118 2.50 -8.99 14.14
C PHE A 118 1.35 -9.09 15.13
N LYS A 119 1.21 -10.22 15.80
CA LYS A 119 0.08 -10.55 16.68
C LYS A 119 -0.11 -9.59 17.87
N ASN A 120 0.95 -8.88 18.27
CA ASN A 120 0.93 -7.96 19.40
C ASN A 120 0.74 -6.50 18.97
N ALA A 121 0.77 -6.22 17.69
CA ALA A 121 0.66 -4.86 17.18
C ALA A 121 -0.79 -4.37 17.19
N LYS A 122 -1.01 -3.15 17.65
CA LYS A 122 -2.25 -2.41 17.39
C LYS A 122 -2.20 -1.85 15.97
N ILE A 123 -3.30 -1.95 15.25
CA ILE A 123 -3.41 -1.47 13.87
C ILE A 123 -4.14 -0.14 13.88
N TYR A 124 -3.58 0.86 13.22
CA TYR A 124 -4.15 2.19 13.09
C TYR A 124 -4.33 2.54 11.62
N MET A 125 -5.43 3.20 11.29
CA MET A 125 -5.70 3.72 9.94
C MET A 125 -6.64 4.93 10.02
N GLU A 126 -6.70 5.72 8.98
CA GLU A 126 -7.67 6.81 8.86
C GLU A 126 -9.09 6.24 8.73
N LYS A 127 -10.08 6.93 9.32
CA LYS A 127 -11.46 6.43 9.43
C LYS A 127 -12.14 6.19 8.07
N ASP A 128 -11.85 7.01 7.06
CA ASP A 128 -12.46 6.88 5.75
C ASP A 128 -11.89 5.68 4.98
N GLU A 129 -10.77 5.08 5.44
CA GLU A 129 -10.22 3.84 4.91
C GLU A 129 -11.08 2.62 5.30
N GLU A 130 -11.90 2.71 6.34
CA GLU A 130 -12.77 1.62 6.78
C GLU A 130 -13.70 1.13 5.66
N GLN A 131 -14.17 2.03 4.77
CA GLN A 131 -15.00 1.65 3.63
C GLN A 131 -14.30 0.71 2.64
N MET A 132 -12.96 0.73 2.57
CA MET A 132 -12.17 -0.15 1.72
C MET A 132 -12.05 -1.58 2.27
N ILE A 133 -12.33 -1.80 3.57
CA ILE A 133 -12.12 -3.07 4.26
C ILE A 133 -13.38 -3.69 4.86
N ASN A 134 -14.50 -2.96 4.90
CA ASN A 134 -15.77 -3.45 5.47
C ASN A 134 -16.70 -4.08 4.42
N GLY A 135 -16.28 -4.15 3.16
CA GLY A 135 -17.07 -4.68 2.04
C GLY A 135 -17.98 -3.65 1.37
N THR A 136 -17.87 -2.37 1.75
CA THR A 136 -18.67 -1.28 1.13
C THR A 136 -18.07 -0.84 -0.19
N MET A 137 -16.76 -0.61 -0.23
CA MET A 137 -16.03 -0.10 -1.38
C MET A 137 -14.82 -0.99 -1.73
N GLY A 138 -14.30 -0.85 -2.92
CA GLY A 138 -13.06 -1.46 -3.37
C GLY A 138 -12.55 -0.75 -4.62
N LYS A 139 -11.29 -0.95 -4.98
CA LYS A 139 -10.68 -0.31 -6.19
C LYS A 139 -11.39 -0.66 -7.49
N THR A 140 -12.13 -1.74 -7.52
CA THR A 140 -13.00 -2.08 -8.65
C THR A 140 -14.42 -2.37 -8.16
N LYS A 141 -15.40 -2.25 -9.03
CA LYS A 141 -16.81 -2.57 -8.71
C LYS A 141 -17.02 -4.01 -8.24
N PHE A 142 -16.09 -4.91 -8.59
CA PHE A 142 -16.15 -6.34 -8.27
C PHE A 142 -15.32 -6.71 -7.04
N SER A 143 -14.43 -5.83 -6.56
CA SER A 143 -13.58 -6.07 -5.40
C SER A 143 -14.15 -5.35 -4.20
N LYS A 144 -14.61 -6.11 -3.22
CA LYS A 144 -15.12 -5.57 -1.93
C LYS A 144 -14.41 -6.30 -0.79
N PRO A 145 -13.18 -5.88 -0.45
CA PRO A 145 -12.38 -6.54 0.56
C PRO A 145 -13.06 -6.52 1.92
N LYS A 146 -12.81 -7.57 2.72
CA LYS A 146 -13.25 -7.65 4.10
C LYS A 146 -12.03 -7.85 5.01
N TRP A 147 -11.96 -7.06 6.05
CA TRP A 147 -10.90 -7.13 7.05
C TRP A 147 -10.86 -8.48 7.78
N LYS A 148 -9.66 -9.01 7.99
CA LYS A 148 -9.44 -10.33 8.60
C LYS A 148 -8.28 -10.38 9.61
N TYR A 149 -7.72 -9.22 9.97
CA TYR A 149 -6.47 -9.16 10.75
C TYR A 149 -6.69 -8.78 12.24
N GLY A 150 -7.93 -8.81 12.73
CA GLY A 150 -8.26 -8.46 14.11
C GLY A 150 -8.72 -7.00 14.29
N PRO A 151 -8.78 -6.49 15.52
CA PRO A 151 -9.26 -5.15 15.78
C PRO A 151 -8.31 -4.09 15.25
N TYR A 152 -8.85 -2.94 14.87
CA TYR A 152 -8.13 -1.75 14.42
C TYR A 152 -8.64 -0.49 15.12
N ILE A 153 -7.88 0.58 15.05
CA ILE A 153 -8.17 1.87 15.66
C ILE A 153 -8.26 2.90 14.52
N LEU A 154 -9.39 3.58 14.47
CA LEU A 154 -9.64 4.63 13.49
C LEU A 154 -9.11 5.96 14.00
N LEU A 155 -8.44 6.69 13.11
CA LEU A 155 -7.87 8.00 13.34
C LEU A 155 -8.63 9.06 12.54
N ASN A 156 -8.71 10.27 13.06
CA ASN A 156 -9.20 11.41 12.33
C ASN A 156 -8.03 12.23 11.75
N ASN A 157 -8.31 12.99 10.71
CA ASN A 157 -7.34 13.94 10.16
C ASN A 157 -6.78 14.86 11.27
N ASN A 158 -5.47 15.06 11.25
CA ASN A 158 -4.72 15.83 12.23
C ASN A 158 -4.62 15.25 13.66
N ASP A 159 -5.13 14.05 13.92
CA ASP A 159 -4.87 13.38 15.19
C ASP A 159 -3.35 13.27 15.43
N THR A 160 -2.97 13.46 16.69
CA THR A 160 -1.59 13.30 17.13
C THR A 160 -1.53 12.24 18.21
N LEU A 161 -0.70 11.22 17.99
CA LEU A 161 -0.50 10.11 18.89
C LEU A 161 0.91 10.15 19.48
N THR A 162 1.05 9.62 20.69
CA THR A 162 2.37 9.24 21.22
C THR A 162 2.37 7.75 21.45
N ILE A 163 3.11 7.01 20.61
CA ILE A 163 3.21 5.55 20.69
C ILE A 163 4.66 5.19 20.96
N ASP A 164 4.90 4.44 22.03
CA ASP A 164 6.24 4.00 22.46
C ASP A 164 7.30 5.13 22.47
N GLY A 165 6.85 6.35 22.80
CA GLY A 165 7.69 7.56 22.88
C GLY A 165 7.87 8.33 21.57
N LEU A 166 7.35 7.85 20.48
CA LEU A 166 7.36 8.56 19.19
C LEU A 166 6.07 9.40 19.05
N LYS A 167 6.25 10.68 18.72
CA LYS A 167 5.13 11.56 18.38
C LYS A 167 4.80 11.39 16.90
N ILE A 168 3.55 11.10 16.59
CA ILE A 168 3.08 10.78 15.25
C ILE A 168 1.84 11.61 14.97
N LYS A 169 1.84 12.35 13.87
CA LYS A 169 0.67 13.08 13.38
C LYS A 169 0.20 12.46 12.06
N ILE A 170 -1.10 12.20 11.95
CA ILE A 170 -1.73 11.78 10.69
C ILE A 170 -2.22 13.00 9.90
N ILE A 171 -2.00 12.97 8.59
CA ILE A 171 -2.58 13.91 7.62
C ILE A 171 -3.38 13.10 6.61
N HIS A 172 -4.68 13.29 6.57
CA HIS A 172 -5.57 12.66 5.61
C HIS A 172 -5.32 13.25 4.21
N THR A 173 -4.95 12.39 3.27
CA THR A 173 -4.57 12.73 1.88
C THR A 173 -5.31 11.82 0.90
N PRO A 174 -6.66 11.93 0.81
CA PRO A 174 -7.47 11.04 -0.01
C PRO A 174 -7.19 11.20 -1.50
N GLY A 175 -7.47 10.12 -2.26
CA GLY A 175 -7.36 10.11 -3.72
C GLY A 175 -6.80 8.81 -4.24
N HIS A 176 -5.72 8.27 -3.68
CA HIS A 176 -5.27 6.92 -3.98
C HIS A 176 -6.29 5.89 -3.48
N THR A 177 -6.66 6.00 -2.20
CA THR A 177 -7.88 5.45 -1.61
C THR A 177 -8.64 6.55 -0.87
N PRO A 178 -9.90 6.33 -0.42
CA PRO A 178 -10.65 7.32 0.33
C PRO A 178 -10.01 7.74 1.66
N GLY A 179 -9.34 6.80 2.35
CA GLY A 179 -8.68 7.04 3.63
C GLY A 179 -7.15 7.11 3.55
N SER A 180 -6.58 7.24 2.34
CA SER A 180 -5.14 7.41 2.17
C SER A 180 -4.61 8.54 3.03
N SER A 181 -3.47 8.29 3.69
CA SER A 181 -2.93 9.22 4.67
C SER A 181 -1.41 9.23 4.65
N CYS A 182 -0.85 10.37 5.03
CA CYS A 182 0.56 10.52 5.35
C CYS A 182 0.75 10.58 6.86
N TYR A 183 1.89 10.11 7.34
CA TYR A 183 2.28 10.20 8.75
C TYR A 183 3.52 11.05 8.91
N ILE A 184 3.47 12.03 9.82
CA ILE A 184 4.65 12.78 10.26
C ILE A 184 5.13 12.16 11.56
N ILE A 185 6.37 11.65 11.58
CA ILE A 185 6.98 11.01 12.75
C ILE A 185 8.10 11.92 13.27
N GLY A 186 7.90 12.45 14.47
CA GLY A 186 8.75 13.52 15.01
C GLY A 186 8.68 14.79 14.16
N SER A 187 9.85 15.38 13.88
CA SER A 187 10.02 16.53 12.96
C SER A 187 10.68 16.11 11.64
N ASP A 188 11.28 14.93 11.59
CA ASP A 188 12.26 14.57 10.57
C ASP A 188 11.71 13.68 9.45
N TYR A 189 10.58 13.01 9.69
CA TYR A 189 10.10 11.98 8.77
C TYR A 189 8.68 12.26 8.28
N LEU A 190 8.50 12.23 6.97
CA LEU A 190 7.20 12.17 6.30
C LEU A 190 7.05 10.81 5.62
N ALA A 191 6.18 9.94 6.14
CA ALA A 191 5.81 8.69 5.49
C ALA A 191 4.55 8.91 4.66
N SER A 192 4.67 8.79 3.35
CA SER A 192 3.61 9.16 2.40
C SER A 192 2.81 7.99 1.84
N GLY A 193 3.28 6.75 2.02
CA GLY A 193 2.67 5.62 1.29
C GLY A 193 2.59 5.91 -0.21
N ASP A 194 1.42 5.72 -0.78
CA ASP A 194 1.12 5.92 -2.20
C ASP A 194 0.54 7.31 -2.51
N ASN A 195 0.95 8.30 -1.73
CA ASN A 195 0.55 9.68 -1.99
C ASN A 195 1.62 10.46 -2.76
N LEU A 196 2.91 10.18 -2.48
CA LEU A 196 4.01 10.88 -3.14
C LEU A 196 4.93 9.90 -3.85
N VAL A 197 5.45 10.32 -4.99
CA VAL A 197 6.59 9.73 -5.69
C VAL A 197 7.71 10.75 -5.80
N MET A 198 8.94 10.27 -5.86
CA MET A 198 10.06 11.08 -6.27
C MET A 198 10.40 10.77 -7.72
N LYS A 199 10.32 11.78 -8.58
CA LYS A 199 10.67 11.68 -10.00
C LYS A 199 11.54 12.87 -10.37
N ASP A 200 12.69 12.59 -10.96
CA ASP A 200 13.64 13.62 -11.41
C ASP A 200 13.97 14.68 -10.32
N GLY A 201 14.08 14.24 -9.06
CA GLY A 201 14.38 15.09 -7.90
C GLY A 201 13.20 15.94 -7.42
N LYS A 202 11.99 15.73 -7.93
CA LYS A 202 10.77 16.44 -7.52
C LYS A 202 9.75 15.47 -6.94
N PHE A 203 8.96 15.98 -5.99
CA PHE A 203 7.81 15.24 -5.46
C PHE A 203 6.59 15.50 -6.34
N GLU A 204 5.97 14.41 -6.77
CA GLU A 204 4.74 14.40 -7.56
C GLU A 204 3.70 13.50 -6.87
N HIS A 205 2.44 13.61 -7.28
CA HIS A 205 1.40 12.67 -6.87
C HIS A 205 1.70 11.26 -7.39
N PHE A 206 1.11 10.25 -6.75
CA PHE A 206 1.28 8.85 -7.15
C PHE A 206 0.73 8.57 -8.55
N VAL A 207 1.13 7.43 -9.12
CA VAL A 207 0.80 7.02 -10.49
C VAL A 207 -0.72 6.96 -10.69
N GLU A 208 -1.23 7.78 -11.60
CA GLU A 208 -2.67 8.03 -11.82
C GLU A 208 -3.51 6.76 -11.98
N LYS A 209 -3.01 5.77 -12.72
CA LYS A 209 -3.75 4.53 -12.98
C LYS A 209 -4.05 3.69 -11.74
N PHE A 210 -3.34 3.92 -10.65
CA PHE A 210 -3.55 3.23 -9.39
C PHE A 210 -4.42 4.03 -8.41
N ASN A 211 -4.69 5.30 -8.72
CA ASN A 211 -5.53 6.16 -7.91
C ASN A 211 -7.02 5.90 -8.18
N MET A 212 -7.82 5.95 -7.13
CA MET A 212 -9.28 5.97 -7.28
C MET A 212 -9.78 7.34 -7.77
N ASN A 213 -9.08 8.43 -7.38
CA ASN A 213 -9.39 9.80 -7.79
C ASN A 213 -8.11 10.65 -7.77
N THR A 214 -7.42 10.78 -8.90
CA THR A 214 -6.17 11.55 -9.02
C THR A 214 -6.38 13.03 -8.75
N ALA A 215 -7.50 13.62 -9.21
CA ALA A 215 -7.78 15.03 -8.96
C ALA A 215 -7.91 15.33 -7.45
N GLN A 216 -8.58 14.43 -6.71
CA GLN A 216 -8.69 14.52 -5.26
C GLN A 216 -7.32 14.35 -4.58
N GLN A 217 -6.47 13.43 -5.06
CA GLN A 217 -5.12 13.25 -4.52
C GLN A 217 -4.30 14.53 -4.69
N ILE A 218 -4.26 15.12 -5.88
CA ILE A 218 -3.54 16.37 -6.16
C ILE A 218 -4.01 17.49 -5.22
N GLU A 219 -5.31 17.60 -5.01
CA GLU A 219 -5.88 18.63 -4.13
C GLU A 219 -5.53 18.36 -2.66
N SER A 220 -5.66 17.12 -2.19
CA SER A 220 -5.40 16.76 -0.80
C SER A 220 -3.93 16.92 -0.41
N LEU A 221 -3.00 16.70 -1.35
CA LEU A 221 -1.57 16.88 -1.12
C LEU A 221 -1.18 18.31 -0.78
N LYS A 222 -2.00 19.32 -1.15
CA LYS A 222 -1.79 20.72 -0.76
C LYS A 222 -1.91 20.95 0.75
N SER A 223 -2.50 20.01 1.49
CA SER A 223 -2.59 20.05 2.95
C SER A 223 -1.30 19.58 3.66
N LEU A 224 -0.38 18.97 2.94
CA LEU A 224 0.91 18.58 3.50
C LEU A 224 1.80 19.78 3.72
N PRO A 225 2.59 19.80 4.80
CA PRO A 225 3.74 20.70 4.88
C PRO A 225 4.67 20.46 3.68
N ASP A 226 5.42 21.48 3.30
CA ASP A 226 6.40 21.35 2.21
C ASP A 226 7.31 20.13 2.47
N PRO A 227 7.32 19.13 1.58
CA PRO A 227 8.14 17.94 1.76
C PRO A 227 9.63 18.25 1.96
N SER A 228 10.14 19.33 1.39
CA SER A 228 11.54 19.75 1.55
C SER A 228 11.94 20.11 2.99
N THR A 229 10.96 20.29 3.89
CA THR A 229 11.22 20.58 5.31
C THR A 229 11.54 19.34 6.13
N PHE A 230 11.31 18.12 5.58
CA PHE A 230 11.59 16.87 6.26
C PHE A 230 12.97 16.33 5.85
N LYS A 231 13.71 15.82 6.82
CA LYS A 231 15.01 15.18 6.57
C LYS A 231 14.88 13.88 5.76
N TYR A 232 13.76 13.18 5.91
CA TYR A 232 13.46 11.93 5.19
C TYR A 232 12.02 11.93 4.71
N ILE A 233 11.83 11.57 3.44
CA ILE A 233 10.52 11.27 2.87
C ILE A 233 10.52 9.80 2.49
N LEU A 234 9.54 9.08 3.04
CA LEU A 234 9.41 7.63 3.02
C LEU A 234 8.21 7.27 2.15
N THR A 235 8.45 6.90 0.89
CA THR A 235 7.38 6.57 -0.06
C THR A 235 7.09 5.07 -0.11
N GLY A 236 5.90 4.68 -0.54
CA GLY A 236 5.53 3.27 -0.67
C GLY A 236 6.34 2.54 -1.73
N HIS A 237 6.62 3.17 -2.88
CA HIS A 237 7.19 2.47 -4.05
C HIS A 237 8.43 3.10 -4.66
N TYR A 238 8.80 4.31 -4.25
CA TYR A 238 9.92 5.05 -4.85
C TYR A 238 11.05 5.31 -3.85
N GLY A 239 11.07 4.52 -2.79
CA GLY A 239 12.15 4.49 -1.81
C GLY A 239 12.16 5.69 -0.88
N VAL A 240 13.37 5.99 -0.41
CA VAL A 240 13.63 7.04 0.58
C VAL A 240 14.32 8.22 -0.08
N ALA A 241 13.71 9.40 0.04
CA ALA A 241 14.39 10.65 -0.24
C ALA A 241 15.00 11.21 1.04
N LYS A 242 16.27 11.56 0.99
CA LYS A 242 16.99 12.24 2.06
C LYS A 242 17.32 13.66 1.60
N GLN A 243 16.91 14.64 2.39
CA GLN A 243 17.20 16.06 2.17
C GLN A 243 18.51 16.47 2.84
#